data_7e50888c087c55d462b0a5dfd6ca82a8
#
_entry.id   7e50888c087c55d462b0a5dfd6ca82a8
#
_cell.length_a   1.000
_cell.length_b   1.000
_cell.length_c   1.000
_cell.angle_alpha   90.00
_cell.angle_beta   90.00
_cell.angle_gamma   90.00
#
_symmetry.space_group_name_H-M   'P 1'
#
loop_
_entity.id
_entity.type
_entity.pdbx_description
1 polymer ?
#
loop_
_entity_poly.entity_id
_entity_poly.type
_entity_poly.pdbx_seq_one_letter_code
_entity_poly.pdbx_strand_id
1 'polypeptide(L)'
;MTLYEDLKWRGLIQDISSPELIDKLNAGGMTFYIGTDPTADSLHLGHYSSFLITRRLAAAGHTPLLLVGMATALIGDPRGTVERKLSDRDEVIHNYECLKTQLQKIFPYEVVNNYDWVKDLTIIDFFRDYGKYINVGYMLSKDLIRRQMESGISYAEFSYMLIQGLDFKYLHETRGVDLQVAGSDQWGNITTGIELIRKTTGDEVFAMTMPLVTDSHGNKFGKSEGNAVWLDKNKTSSYQLYQFLLNSEDSMVIEYLKRLTFLSREEIEAIEAEHNAAPERRLAQKKLAEEILRDLHGEGAYESAVKISEQLFAGNIKEIPMQDLLAGLKDVPHFETAGGPVMDVLVGAGICSSKR
;
A
#
# COMPACT_ATOMS: atom_id res chain seq x y z
N MET A 1 3.42 -26.84 5.17
CA MET A 1 3.84 -25.54 5.74
C MET A 1 2.61 -24.90 6.34
N THR A 2 2.66 -24.45 7.59
CA THR A 2 1.54 -23.73 8.22
C THR A 2 1.44 -22.29 7.67
N LEU A 3 0.33 -21.61 7.92
CA LEU A 3 0.16 -20.20 7.51
C LEU A 3 1.27 -19.31 8.08
N TYR A 4 1.56 -19.45 9.38
CA TYR A 4 2.61 -18.66 10.03
C TYR A 4 3.99 -18.91 9.41
N GLU A 5 4.32 -20.17 9.09
CA GLU A 5 5.58 -20.51 8.43
C GLU A 5 5.67 -19.93 7.02
N ASP A 6 4.58 -19.93 6.23
CA ASP A 6 4.53 -19.30 4.90
C ASP A 6 4.72 -17.79 5.00
N LEU A 7 3.98 -17.12 5.89
CA LEU A 7 4.11 -15.68 6.10
C LEU A 7 5.54 -15.29 6.54
N LYS A 8 6.15 -16.09 7.41
CA LYS A 8 7.53 -15.88 7.87
C LYS A 8 8.54 -16.08 6.75
N TRP A 9 8.40 -17.15 5.96
CA TRP A 9 9.28 -17.41 4.80
C TRP A 9 9.19 -16.29 3.75
N ARG A 10 7.99 -15.73 3.55
CA ARG A 10 7.77 -14.59 2.65
C ARG A 10 8.28 -13.26 3.20
N GLY A 11 8.70 -13.22 4.46
CA GLY A 11 9.11 -11.97 5.12
C GLY A 11 7.93 -11.03 5.37
N LEU A 12 6.74 -11.56 5.63
CA LEU A 12 5.51 -10.81 5.90
C LEU A 12 5.19 -10.65 7.38
N ILE A 13 6.08 -11.09 8.28
CA ILE A 13 5.94 -10.90 9.72
C ILE A 13 7.12 -10.10 10.23
N GLN A 14 6.83 -8.93 10.81
CA GLN A 14 7.80 -8.09 11.52
C GLN A 14 7.63 -8.28 13.04
N ASP A 15 6.46 -7.96 13.55
CA ASP A 15 6.13 -8.06 14.96
C ASP A 15 4.78 -8.75 15.15
N ILE A 16 4.63 -9.46 16.27
CA ILE A 16 3.37 -10.02 16.77
C ILE A 16 3.21 -9.63 18.25
N SER A 17 1.98 -9.36 18.67
CA SER A 17 1.70 -8.89 20.05
C SER A 17 1.81 -9.98 21.10
N SER A 18 1.60 -11.24 20.73
CA SER A 18 1.67 -12.41 21.60
C SER A 18 2.07 -13.66 20.82
N PRO A 19 2.86 -14.58 21.40
CA PRO A 19 3.13 -15.88 20.78
C PRO A 19 1.87 -16.71 20.51
N GLU A 20 0.79 -16.52 21.26
CA GLU A 20 -0.50 -17.20 21.10
C GLU A 20 -1.15 -16.90 19.73
N LEU A 21 -0.83 -15.74 19.15
CA LEU A 21 -1.29 -15.39 17.81
C LEU A 21 -0.85 -16.42 16.77
N ILE A 22 0.28 -17.09 16.94
CA ILE A 22 0.79 -18.10 16.01
C ILE A 22 -0.21 -19.26 15.86
N ASP A 23 -0.71 -19.76 16.98
CA ASP A 23 -1.67 -20.86 16.98
C ASP A 23 -3.02 -20.40 16.40
N LYS A 24 -3.47 -19.19 16.74
CA LYS A 24 -4.70 -18.62 16.21
C LYS A 24 -4.63 -18.38 14.69
N LEU A 25 -3.51 -17.88 14.17
CA LEU A 25 -3.28 -17.73 12.73
C LEU A 25 -3.34 -19.08 12.01
N ASN A 26 -2.75 -20.11 12.58
CA ASN A 26 -2.77 -21.45 11.97
C ASN A 26 -4.12 -22.15 12.08
N ALA A 27 -4.94 -21.80 13.07
CA ALA A 27 -6.27 -22.39 13.27
C ALA A 27 -7.36 -21.80 12.37
N GLY A 28 -7.18 -20.56 11.88
CA GLY A 28 -8.24 -19.85 11.16
C GLY A 28 -9.33 -19.28 12.08
N GLY A 29 -10.36 -18.69 11.49
CA GLY A 29 -11.58 -18.27 12.19
C GLY A 29 -11.51 -16.90 12.88
N MET A 30 -10.39 -16.19 12.84
CA MET A 30 -10.31 -14.81 13.36
C MET A 30 -10.94 -13.81 12.39
N THR A 31 -11.56 -12.77 12.93
CA THR A 31 -11.88 -11.56 12.17
C THR A 31 -10.75 -10.55 12.38
N PHE A 32 -10.25 -9.97 11.30
CA PHE A 32 -9.17 -8.99 11.35
C PHE A 32 -9.45 -7.79 10.47
N TYR A 33 -8.77 -6.68 10.76
CA TYR A 33 -8.84 -5.53 9.87
C TYR A 33 -7.46 -4.98 9.52
N ILE A 34 -7.41 -4.33 8.37
CA ILE A 34 -6.31 -3.50 7.91
C ILE A 34 -6.87 -2.19 7.38
N GLY A 35 -6.18 -1.09 7.65
CA GLY A 35 -6.67 0.25 7.30
C GLY A 35 -5.71 1.06 6.44
N THR A 36 -6.28 2.05 5.75
CA THR A 36 -5.55 3.11 5.07
C THR A 36 -6.34 4.41 5.13
N ASP A 37 -5.64 5.54 5.17
CA ASP A 37 -6.25 6.87 5.08
C ASP A 37 -6.42 7.29 3.60
N PRO A 38 -7.55 7.90 3.21
CA PRO A 38 -7.80 8.39 1.85
C PRO A 38 -7.03 9.69 1.56
N THR A 39 -5.70 9.58 1.44
CA THR A 39 -4.80 10.71 1.20
C THR A 39 -4.59 11.05 -0.27
N ALA A 40 -5.19 10.28 -1.17
CA ALA A 40 -5.23 10.46 -2.62
C ALA A 40 -6.43 9.70 -3.19
N ASP A 41 -6.81 10.01 -4.41
CA ASP A 41 -7.92 9.40 -5.15
C ASP A 41 -7.60 8.04 -5.79
N SER A 42 -6.43 7.46 -5.49
CA SER A 42 -6.03 6.11 -5.89
C SER A 42 -5.09 5.48 -4.87
N LEU A 43 -5.16 4.16 -4.74
CA LEU A 43 -4.13 3.37 -4.10
C LEU A 43 -2.87 3.30 -4.98
N HIS A 44 -1.73 3.04 -4.37
CA HIS A 44 -0.44 2.81 -5.04
C HIS A 44 0.14 1.43 -4.68
N LEU A 45 1.22 1.00 -5.33
CA LEU A 45 1.83 -0.31 -5.10
C LEU A 45 2.20 -0.59 -3.63
N GLY A 46 2.54 0.45 -2.85
CA GLY A 46 2.76 0.28 -1.41
C GLY A 46 1.50 -0.16 -0.67
N HIS A 47 0.32 0.37 -1.02
CA HIS A 47 -0.95 -0.11 -0.47
C HIS A 47 -1.26 -1.53 -0.95
N TYR A 48 -1.07 -1.82 -2.24
CA TYR A 48 -1.25 -3.16 -2.78
C TYR A 48 -0.45 -4.20 -2.00
N SER A 49 0.83 -3.95 -1.76
CA SER A 49 1.69 -4.84 -0.98
C SER A 49 1.15 -5.12 0.42
N SER A 50 0.58 -4.11 1.08
CA SER A 50 0.01 -4.26 2.41
C SER A 50 -1.32 -5.01 2.39
N PHE A 51 -2.22 -4.69 1.44
CA PHE A 51 -3.53 -5.31 1.37
C PHE A 51 -3.53 -6.77 0.84
N LEU A 52 -2.46 -7.22 0.18
CA LEU A 52 -2.33 -8.63 -0.25
C LEU A 52 -2.39 -9.62 0.92
N ILE A 53 -2.03 -9.20 2.13
CA ILE A 53 -2.16 -10.02 3.34
C ILE A 53 -3.61 -10.47 3.57
N THR A 54 -4.59 -9.64 3.16
CA THR A 54 -6.01 -9.96 3.35
C THR A 54 -6.42 -11.21 2.59
N ARG A 55 -5.93 -11.37 1.36
CA ARG A 55 -6.20 -12.58 0.57
C ARG A 55 -5.52 -13.81 1.15
N ARG A 56 -4.29 -13.67 1.69
CA ARG A 56 -3.56 -14.79 2.31
C ARG A 56 -4.26 -15.28 3.57
N LEU A 57 -4.65 -14.36 4.44
CA LEU A 57 -5.36 -14.69 5.68
C LEU A 57 -6.77 -15.22 5.38
N ALA A 58 -7.48 -14.65 4.41
CA ALA A 58 -8.79 -15.15 3.99
C ALA A 58 -8.72 -16.57 3.42
N ALA A 59 -7.70 -16.88 2.62
CA ALA A 59 -7.46 -18.24 2.11
C ALA A 59 -7.18 -19.26 3.24
N ALA A 60 -6.70 -18.80 4.38
CA ALA A 60 -6.50 -19.62 5.59
C ALA A 60 -7.72 -19.65 6.53
N GLY A 61 -8.88 -19.10 6.10
CA GLY A 61 -10.14 -19.15 6.85
C GLY A 61 -10.37 -18.00 7.83
N HIS A 62 -9.63 -16.90 7.71
CA HIS A 62 -9.86 -15.66 8.47
C HIS A 62 -10.80 -14.71 7.71
N THR A 63 -11.50 -13.84 8.44
CA THR A 63 -12.44 -12.88 7.85
C THR A 63 -11.84 -11.48 7.82
N PRO A 64 -11.51 -10.90 6.65
CA PRO A 64 -10.97 -9.55 6.54
C PRO A 64 -12.04 -8.47 6.55
N LEU A 65 -11.73 -7.34 7.21
CA LEU A 65 -12.38 -6.05 7.05
C LEU A 65 -11.36 -5.03 6.55
N LEU A 66 -11.75 -4.20 5.60
CA LEU A 66 -10.90 -3.14 5.05
C LEU A 66 -11.39 -1.80 5.59
N LEU A 67 -10.53 -1.10 6.32
CA LEU A 67 -10.86 0.23 6.85
C LEU A 67 -10.32 1.32 5.91
N VAL A 68 -11.20 2.22 5.45
CA VAL A 68 -10.79 3.49 4.86
C VAL A 68 -11.07 4.61 5.85
N GLY A 69 -9.98 5.13 6.45
CA GLY A 69 -10.03 6.03 7.59
C GLY A 69 -10.30 7.48 7.22
N MET A 70 -11.57 7.84 6.92
CA MET A 70 -11.91 9.23 6.60
C MET A 70 -11.76 10.16 7.81
N ALA A 71 -12.12 9.71 9.02
CA ALA A 71 -11.94 10.52 10.23
C ALA A 71 -10.46 10.75 10.55
N THR A 72 -9.63 9.71 10.44
CA THR A 72 -8.19 9.79 10.66
C THR A 72 -7.47 10.62 9.59
N ALA A 73 -7.92 10.57 8.33
CA ALA A 73 -7.37 11.42 7.27
C ALA A 73 -7.57 12.92 7.51
N LEU A 74 -8.68 13.30 8.14
CA LEU A 74 -8.97 14.70 8.50
C LEU A 74 -8.05 15.22 9.62
N ILE A 75 -7.45 14.33 10.41
CA ILE A 75 -6.52 14.67 11.49
C ILE A 75 -5.07 14.55 11.01
N GLY A 76 -4.75 13.48 10.29
CA GLY A 76 -3.43 13.17 9.75
C GLY A 76 -2.56 12.36 10.71
N ASP A 77 -2.08 11.20 10.20
CA ASP A 77 -1.11 10.35 10.91
C ASP A 77 0.24 11.08 11.03
N PRO A 78 0.85 11.16 12.21
CA PRO A 78 2.14 11.82 12.42
C PRO A 78 3.23 11.26 11.48
N ARG A 79 3.94 12.16 10.77
CA ARG A 79 5.02 11.78 9.84
C ARG A 79 6.32 12.53 10.15
N GLY A 80 7.27 11.83 10.73
CA GLY A 80 8.65 12.33 10.78
C GLY A 80 8.82 13.68 11.48
N THR A 81 9.29 14.70 10.77
CA THR A 81 9.73 15.97 11.36
C THR A 81 8.91 17.20 10.93
N VAL A 82 7.89 17.03 10.12
CA VAL A 82 7.10 18.16 9.57
C VAL A 82 5.62 17.92 9.86
N GLU A 83 4.97 18.95 10.45
CA GLU A 83 3.52 18.95 10.64
C GLU A 83 2.79 18.81 9.30
N ARG A 84 1.77 17.97 9.28
CA ARG A 84 1.01 17.65 8.07
C ARG A 84 0.05 18.79 7.74
N LYS A 85 0.06 19.24 6.48
CA LYS A 85 -1.01 20.12 5.99
C LYS A 85 -2.30 19.29 5.95
N LEU A 86 -3.33 19.75 6.64
CA LEU A 86 -4.65 19.12 6.63
C LEU A 86 -5.25 19.18 5.23
N SER A 87 -5.78 18.05 4.76
CA SER A 87 -6.54 18.00 3.51
C SER A 87 -7.90 18.66 3.66
N ASP A 88 -8.41 19.21 2.57
CA ASP A 88 -9.78 19.71 2.52
C ASP A 88 -10.78 18.58 2.74
N ARG A 89 -11.90 18.87 3.39
CA ARG A 89 -12.90 17.86 3.72
C ARG A 89 -13.53 17.24 2.47
N ASP A 90 -13.82 18.04 1.47
CA ASP A 90 -14.45 17.58 0.22
C ASP A 90 -13.47 16.70 -0.57
N GLU A 91 -12.17 17.04 -0.55
CA GLU A 91 -11.09 16.21 -1.09
C GLU A 91 -11.03 14.84 -0.39
N VAL A 92 -11.08 14.82 0.94
CA VAL A 92 -11.06 13.55 1.71
C VAL A 92 -12.28 12.68 1.40
N ILE A 93 -13.46 13.28 1.26
CA ILE A 93 -14.69 12.57 0.87
C ILE A 93 -14.55 11.98 -0.54
N HIS A 94 -14.07 12.77 -1.50
CA HIS A 94 -13.82 12.30 -2.86
C HIS A 94 -12.84 11.13 -2.89
N ASN A 95 -11.71 11.28 -2.22
CA ASN A 95 -10.69 10.24 -2.13
C ASN A 95 -11.23 8.97 -1.48
N TYR A 96 -12.05 9.10 -0.43
CA TYR A 96 -12.70 7.96 0.22
C TYR A 96 -13.53 7.14 -0.76
N GLU A 97 -14.41 7.77 -1.54
CA GLU A 97 -15.26 7.08 -2.51
C GLU A 97 -14.42 6.40 -3.63
N CYS A 98 -13.35 7.05 -4.07
CA CYS A 98 -12.41 6.48 -5.04
C CYS A 98 -11.70 5.23 -4.46
N LEU A 99 -11.13 5.34 -3.26
CA LEU A 99 -10.41 4.23 -2.62
C LEU A 99 -11.34 3.07 -2.29
N LYS A 100 -12.54 3.34 -1.78
CA LYS A 100 -13.56 2.32 -1.49
C LYS A 100 -13.89 1.51 -2.74
N THR A 101 -14.17 2.21 -3.85
CA THR A 101 -14.48 1.57 -5.14
C THR A 101 -13.32 0.72 -5.64
N GLN A 102 -12.10 1.25 -5.55
CA GLN A 102 -10.89 0.55 -5.99
C GLN A 102 -10.58 -0.66 -5.11
N LEU A 103 -10.69 -0.53 -3.77
CA LEU A 103 -10.51 -1.64 -2.83
C LEU A 103 -11.50 -2.76 -3.10
N GLN A 104 -12.79 -2.46 -3.23
CA GLN A 104 -13.83 -3.46 -3.49
C GLN A 104 -13.64 -4.22 -4.82
N LYS A 105 -13.02 -3.57 -5.81
CA LYS A 105 -12.68 -4.19 -7.09
C LYS A 105 -11.48 -5.14 -6.97
N ILE A 106 -10.43 -4.75 -6.23
CA ILE A 106 -9.17 -5.51 -6.13
C ILE A 106 -9.29 -6.56 -5.02
N PHE A 107 -9.89 -6.19 -3.90
CA PHE A 107 -10.05 -7.01 -2.69
C PHE A 107 -11.54 -7.09 -2.36
N PRO A 108 -12.24 -8.18 -2.75
CA PRO A 108 -13.71 -8.28 -2.65
C PRO A 108 -14.17 -8.55 -1.21
N TYR A 109 -13.78 -7.69 -0.28
CA TYR A 109 -14.12 -7.77 1.14
C TYR A 109 -14.91 -6.54 1.58
N GLU A 110 -15.52 -6.60 2.76
CA GLU A 110 -16.27 -5.48 3.34
C GLU A 110 -15.34 -4.30 3.59
N VAL A 111 -15.75 -3.11 3.12
CA VAL A 111 -15.05 -1.84 3.38
C VAL A 111 -15.86 -1.04 4.39
N VAL A 112 -15.22 -0.62 5.47
CA VAL A 112 -15.80 0.20 6.56
C VAL A 112 -15.12 1.57 6.62
N ASN A 113 -15.85 2.57 7.17
CA ASN A 113 -15.37 3.93 7.32
C ASN A 113 -15.41 4.35 8.79
N ASN A 114 -14.28 4.75 9.35
CA ASN A 114 -14.27 5.18 10.74
C ASN A 114 -15.04 6.48 11.01
N TYR A 115 -15.31 7.27 9.98
CA TYR A 115 -16.18 8.45 10.13
C TYR A 115 -17.60 8.08 10.59
N ASP A 116 -18.09 6.88 10.27
CA ASP A 116 -19.44 6.45 10.62
C ASP A 116 -19.68 6.36 12.13
N TRP A 117 -18.66 6.02 12.92
CA TRP A 117 -18.75 5.93 14.38
C TRP A 117 -18.05 7.07 15.13
N VAL A 118 -17.19 7.84 14.45
CA VAL A 118 -16.49 8.96 15.11
C VAL A 118 -17.29 10.26 15.00
N LYS A 119 -18.06 10.48 13.92
CA LYS A 119 -18.75 11.75 13.64
C LYS A 119 -19.73 12.19 14.71
N ASP A 120 -20.37 11.25 15.40
CA ASP A 120 -21.38 11.52 16.41
C ASP A 120 -20.82 11.48 17.85
N LEU A 121 -19.52 11.17 17.98
CA LEU A 121 -18.84 11.12 19.27
C LEU A 121 -18.59 12.54 19.79
N THR A 122 -19.18 12.89 20.93
CA THR A 122 -18.93 14.20 21.53
C THR A 122 -17.51 14.25 22.14
N ILE A 123 -16.94 15.45 22.21
CA ILE A 123 -15.61 15.62 22.82
C ILE A 123 -15.58 15.19 24.30
N ILE A 124 -16.69 15.34 25.01
CA ILE A 124 -16.80 14.92 26.41
C ILE A 124 -16.80 13.39 26.51
N ASP A 125 -17.58 12.72 25.65
CA ASP A 125 -17.63 11.26 25.63
C ASP A 125 -16.29 10.68 25.21
N PHE A 126 -15.61 11.28 24.24
CA PHE A 126 -14.27 10.87 23.84
C PHE A 126 -13.28 10.90 25.03
N PHE A 127 -13.21 12.00 25.76
CA PHE A 127 -12.32 12.08 26.92
C PHE A 127 -12.74 11.18 28.07
N ARG A 128 -14.05 11.07 28.35
CA ARG A 128 -14.57 10.26 29.44
C ARG A 128 -14.41 8.75 29.20
N ASP A 129 -14.73 8.30 27.96
CA ASP A 129 -14.89 6.87 27.70
C ASP A 129 -13.64 6.24 27.06
N TYR A 130 -12.75 7.06 26.49
CA TYR A 130 -11.52 6.61 25.85
C TYR A 130 -10.27 7.29 26.45
N GLY A 131 -10.25 8.61 26.51
CA GLY A 131 -9.06 9.37 26.90
C GLY A 131 -8.54 9.02 28.29
N LYS A 132 -9.42 8.74 29.26
CA LYS A 132 -9.03 8.37 30.63
C LYS A 132 -8.28 7.05 30.75
N TYR A 133 -8.41 6.15 29.78
CA TYR A 133 -7.75 4.84 29.79
C TYR A 133 -6.35 4.87 29.20
N ILE A 134 -5.99 5.91 28.49
CA ILE A 134 -4.69 6.04 27.83
C ILE A 134 -3.78 6.95 28.67
N ASN A 135 -2.66 6.40 29.10
CA ASN A 135 -1.69 7.13 29.90
C ASN A 135 -0.81 8.01 29.00
N VAL A 136 -0.72 9.31 29.31
CA VAL A 136 0.11 10.27 28.56
C VAL A 136 1.58 9.86 28.56
N GLY A 137 2.12 9.36 29.68
CA GLY A 137 3.50 8.86 29.73
C GLY A 137 3.74 7.70 28.76
N TYR A 138 2.75 6.81 28.61
CA TYR A 138 2.80 5.74 27.60
C TYR A 138 2.83 6.30 26.17
N MET A 139 2.00 7.29 25.85
CA MET A 139 2.01 7.94 24.54
C MET A 139 3.36 8.58 24.25
N LEU A 140 3.91 9.32 25.22
CA LEU A 140 5.21 9.99 25.12
C LEU A 140 6.40 9.00 25.03
N SER A 141 6.24 7.76 25.46
CA SER A 141 7.28 6.73 25.34
C SER A 141 7.45 6.18 23.92
N LYS A 142 6.50 6.43 23.01
CA LYS A 142 6.57 5.95 21.63
C LYS A 142 7.68 6.69 20.87
N ASP A 143 8.50 5.95 20.14
CA ASP A 143 9.67 6.51 19.43
C ASP A 143 9.29 7.57 18.41
N LEU A 144 8.18 7.38 17.69
CA LEU A 144 7.68 8.36 16.72
C LEU A 144 7.33 9.68 17.42
N ILE A 145 6.55 9.62 18.51
CA ILE A 145 6.16 10.80 19.28
C ILE A 145 7.38 11.49 19.87
N ARG A 146 8.32 10.73 20.44
CA ARG A 146 9.55 11.29 21.02
C ARG A 146 10.36 12.08 20.00
N ARG A 147 10.52 11.57 18.76
CA ARG A 147 11.22 12.28 17.67
C ARG A 147 10.50 13.54 17.26
N GLN A 148 9.16 13.51 17.19
CA GLN A 148 8.37 14.68 16.80
C GLN A 148 8.29 15.76 17.87
N MET A 149 8.43 15.40 19.16
CA MET A 149 8.46 16.41 20.22
C MET A 149 9.64 17.39 20.07
N GLU A 150 10.74 16.99 19.44
CA GLU A 150 11.89 17.86 19.17
C GLU A 150 11.60 18.94 18.10
N SER A 151 10.73 18.62 17.13
CA SER A 151 10.31 19.52 16.04
C SER A 151 8.98 20.22 16.29
N GLY A 152 8.26 19.80 17.33
CA GLY A 152 6.90 20.19 17.63
C GLY A 152 5.88 19.24 17.02
N ILE A 153 4.92 18.77 17.83
CA ILE A 153 3.79 17.94 17.42
C ILE A 153 2.50 18.64 17.82
N SER A 154 1.54 18.74 16.91
CA SER A 154 0.23 19.28 17.27
C SER A 154 -0.55 18.31 18.15
N TYR A 155 -1.50 18.84 18.94
CA TYR A 155 -2.36 17.96 19.75
C TYR A 155 -3.20 17.02 18.89
N ALA A 156 -3.57 17.44 17.69
CA ALA A 156 -4.31 16.60 16.73
C ALA A 156 -3.47 15.39 16.31
N GLU A 157 -2.25 15.59 15.83
CA GLU A 157 -1.33 14.50 15.47
C GLU A 157 -0.99 13.61 16.68
N PHE A 158 -0.75 14.20 17.85
CA PHE A 158 -0.52 13.44 19.09
C PHE A 158 -1.72 12.53 19.43
N SER A 159 -2.94 13.00 19.15
CA SER A 159 -4.17 12.28 19.47
C SER A 159 -4.55 11.23 18.41
N TYR A 160 -3.88 11.18 17.26
CA TYR A 160 -4.18 10.24 16.16
C TYR A 160 -4.23 8.79 16.64
N MET A 161 -3.25 8.36 17.45
CA MET A 161 -3.20 7.00 17.97
C MET A 161 -4.41 6.62 18.86
N LEU A 162 -5.06 7.61 19.48
CA LEU A 162 -6.29 7.39 20.27
C LEU A 162 -7.47 7.08 19.35
N ILE A 163 -7.57 7.78 18.21
CA ILE A 163 -8.65 7.55 17.23
C ILE A 163 -8.49 6.17 16.60
N GLN A 164 -7.27 5.80 16.21
CA GLN A 164 -7.01 4.45 15.67
C GLN A 164 -7.25 3.36 16.74
N GLY A 165 -6.93 3.64 18.01
CA GLY A 165 -7.26 2.75 19.11
C GLY A 165 -8.76 2.58 19.33
N LEU A 166 -9.53 3.67 19.17
CA LEU A 166 -10.99 3.66 19.17
C LEU A 166 -11.55 2.83 18.01
N ASP A 167 -10.98 2.95 16.81
CA ASP A 167 -11.39 2.14 15.65
C ASP A 167 -11.27 0.65 15.97
N PHE A 168 -10.14 0.23 16.53
CA PHE A 168 -9.95 -1.17 16.90
C PHE A 168 -10.97 -1.63 17.93
N LYS A 169 -11.18 -0.83 18.99
CA LYS A 169 -12.17 -1.14 20.02
C LYS A 169 -13.59 -1.24 19.44
N TYR A 170 -14.00 -0.25 18.62
CA TYR A 170 -15.31 -0.26 18.00
C TYR A 170 -15.53 -1.49 17.11
N LEU A 171 -14.55 -1.83 16.28
CA LEU A 171 -14.61 -2.99 15.41
C LEU A 171 -14.60 -4.31 16.20
N HIS A 172 -13.87 -4.37 17.31
CA HIS A 172 -13.89 -5.51 18.23
C HIS A 172 -15.29 -5.72 18.80
N GLU A 173 -15.90 -4.68 19.40
CA GLU A 173 -17.20 -4.76 20.05
C GLU A 173 -18.37 -4.99 19.08
N THR A 174 -18.29 -4.46 17.85
CA THR A 174 -19.42 -4.48 16.90
C THR A 174 -19.28 -5.52 15.79
N ARG A 175 -18.05 -5.98 15.49
CA ARG A 175 -17.75 -6.88 14.37
C ARG A 175 -16.92 -8.11 14.78
N GLY A 176 -16.57 -8.25 16.07
CA GLY A 176 -15.75 -9.34 16.56
C GLY A 176 -14.33 -9.36 15.99
N VAL A 177 -13.76 -8.18 15.73
CA VAL A 177 -12.40 -8.07 15.25
C VAL A 177 -11.42 -8.34 16.37
N ASP A 178 -10.63 -9.41 16.26
CA ASP A 178 -9.65 -9.84 17.25
C ASP A 178 -8.21 -9.55 16.85
N LEU A 179 -7.96 -9.17 15.58
CA LEU A 179 -6.61 -8.93 15.06
C LEU A 179 -6.57 -7.64 14.22
N GLN A 180 -5.61 -6.78 14.51
CA GLN A 180 -5.23 -5.68 13.61
C GLN A 180 -3.93 -6.02 12.88
N VAL A 181 -3.93 -5.83 11.55
CA VAL A 181 -2.76 -6.02 10.68
C VAL A 181 -2.39 -4.69 10.05
N ALA A 182 -1.10 -4.34 10.05
CA ALA A 182 -0.61 -3.12 9.40
C ALA A 182 0.88 -3.18 9.04
N GLY A 183 1.42 -2.10 8.47
CA GLY A 183 2.86 -1.91 8.33
C GLY A 183 3.54 -1.70 9.69
N SER A 184 4.83 -1.98 9.77
CA SER A 184 5.61 -1.89 11.02
C SER A 184 5.66 -0.48 11.62
N ASP A 185 5.46 0.56 10.79
CA ASP A 185 5.36 1.95 11.23
C ASP A 185 4.11 2.21 12.11
N GLN A 186 3.10 1.32 12.06
CA GLN A 186 1.85 1.42 12.82
C GLN A 186 1.86 0.73 14.19
N TRP A 187 2.96 0.07 14.59
CA TRP A 187 3.03 -0.71 15.84
C TRP A 187 2.60 0.10 17.08
N GLY A 188 3.03 1.35 17.17
CA GLY A 188 2.66 2.25 18.25
C GLY A 188 1.16 2.53 18.36
N ASN A 189 0.52 2.74 17.22
CA ASN A 189 -0.92 3.00 17.15
C ASN A 189 -1.72 1.75 17.51
N ILE A 190 -1.34 0.59 16.94
CA ILE A 190 -2.03 -0.68 17.17
C ILE A 190 -1.99 -1.08 18.64
N THR A 191 -0.82 -0.99 19.28
CA THR A 191 -0.67 -1.35 20.71
C THR A 191 -1.47 -0.44 21.63
N THR A 192 -1.78 0.79 21.20
CA THR A 192 -2.70 1.67 21.93
C THR A 192 -4.14 1.12 21.90
N GLY A 193 -4.58 0.56 20.77
CA GLY A 193 -5.88 -0.11 20.65
C GLY A 193 -5.97 -1.35 21.52
N ILE A 194 -4.95 -2.21 21.52
CA ILE A 194 -4.88 -3.39 22.42
C ILE A 194 -5.04 -2.98 23.88
N GLU A 195 -4.28 -1.97 24.32
CA GLU A 195 -4.34 -1.50 25.71
C GLU A 195 -5.70 -0.89 26.06
N LEU A 196 -6.33 -0.18 25.13
CA LEU A 196 -7.66 0.39 25.29
C LEU A 196 -8.71 -0.72 25.47
N ILE A 197 -8.73 -1.74 24.61
CA ILE A 197 -9.65 -2.89 24.70
C ILE A 197 -9.43 -3.60 26.03
N ARG A 198 -8.20 -3.99 26.34
CA ARG A 198 -7.87 -4.67 27.60
C ARG A 198 -8.37 -3.91 28.84
N LYS A 199 -8.26 -2.58 28.86
CA LYS A 199 -8.69 -1.76 30.01
C LYS A 199 -10.19 -1.55 30.10
N THR A 200 -10.90 -1.58 28.98
CA THR A 200 -12.33 -1.27 28.93
C THR A 200 -13.22 -2.51 28.98
N THR A 201 -12.81 -3.60 28.32
CA THR A 201 -13.59 -4.85 28.24
C THR A 201 -12.96 -6.01 29.01
N GLY A 202 -11.66 -5.99 29.19
CA GLY A 202 -10.88 -7.11 29.75
C GLY A 202 -10.51 -8.16 28.69
N ASP A 203 -10.92 -7.96 27.42
CA ASP A 203 -10.70 -8.92 26.37
C ASP A 203 -9.25 -8.88 25.86
N GLU A 204 -8.80 -10.01 25.27
CA GLU A 204 -7.52 -10.14 24.61
C GLU A 204 -7.69 -10.06 23.10
N VAL A 205 -6.96 -9.13 22.50
CA VAL A 205 -6.87 -8.95 21.05
C VAL A 205 -5.43 -8.90 20.60
N PHE A 206 -5.21 -9.07 19.31
CA PHE A 206 -3.87 -9.30 18.74
C PHE A 206 -3.49 -8.26 17.71
N ALA A 207 -2.20 -8.14 17.49
CA ALA A 207 -1.60 -7.33 16.44
C ALA A 207 -0.52 -8.11 15.70
N MET A 208 -0.46 -7.88 14.39
CA MET A 208 0.62 -8.33 13.53
C MET A 208 1.06 -7.18 12.63
N THR A 209 2.37 -6.94 12.57
CA THR A 209 2.92 -5.98 11.62
C THR A 209 3.77 -6.66 10.56
N MET A 210 3.77 -6.03 9.38
CA MET A 210 4.58 -6.44 8.23
C MET A 210 5.70 -5.43 8.01
N PRO A 211 6.90 -5.86 7.58
CA PRO A 211 7.92 -4.92 7.12
C PRO A 211 7.39 -4.09 5.95
N LEU A 212 7.73 -2.82 5.91
CA LEU A 212 7.50 -2.01 4.72
C LEU A 212 8.29 -2.59 3.55
N VAL A 213 7.69 -2.63 2.37
CA VAL A 213 8.41 -3.01 1.16
C VAL A 213 9.23 -1.82 0.70
N THR A 214 10.55 -2.01 0.56
CA THR A 214 11.50 -0.97 0.17
C THR A 214 12.38 -1.44 -0.99
N ASP A 215 13.06 -0.50 -1.65
CA ASP A 215 14.19 -0.79 -2.53
C ASP A 215 15.47 -1.09 -1.71
N SER A 216 16.59 -1.39 -2.38
CA SER A 216 17.87 -1.66 -1.73
C SER A 216 18.44 -0.46 -0.96
N HIS A 217 17.98 0.74 -1.24
CA HIS A 217 18.36 1.99 -0.57
C HIS A 217 17.45 2.34 0.61
N GLY A 218 16.42 1.54 0.88
CA GLY A 218 15.45 1.78 1.95
C GLY A 218 14.32 2.74 1.58
N ASN A 219 14.19 3.15 0.31
CA ASN A 219 13.06 3.96 -0.13
C ASN A 219 11.81 3.09 -0.27
N LYS A 220 10.65 3.65 0.04
CA LYS A 220 9.37 2.90 -0.04
C LYS A 220 9.10 2.46 -1.49
N PHE A 221 8.84 1.15 -1.66
CA PHE A 221 8.47 0.55 -2.94
C PHE A 221 7.20 1.19 -3.52
N GLY A 222 7.16 1.33 -4.85
CA GLY A 222 6.03 1.99 -5.53
C GLY A 222 6.13 3.52 -5.55
N LYS A 223 7.31 4.08 -5.25
CA LYS A 223 7.63 5.48 -5.46
C LYS A 223 8.85 5.58 -6.35
N SER A 224 8.71 6.21 -7.52
CA SER A 224 9.83 6.53 -8.43
C SER A 224 9.97 8.05 -8.55
N GLU A 225 11.18 8.58 -8.33
CA GLU A 225 11.52 10.01 -8.52
C GLU A 225 10.48 11.00 -7.96
N GLY A 226 9.89 10.68 -6.81
CA GLY A 226 8.86 11.51 -6.16
C GLY A 226 7.41 11.22 -6.58
N ASN A 227 7.18 10.38 -7.59
CA ASN A 227 5.86 9.97 -8.05
C ASN A 227 5.46 8.60 -7.52
N ALA A 228 4.19 8.45 -7.12
CA ALA A 228 3.65 7.16 -6.74
C ALA A 228 3.29 6.32 -7.99
N VAL A 229 3.56 5.02 -7.93
CA VAL A 229 3.06 4.05 -8.92
C VAL A 229 1.65 3.65 -8.52
N TRP A 230 0.68 4.24 -9.20
CA TRP A 230 -0.74 4.11 -8.88
C TRP A 230 -1.33 2.80 -9.40
N LEU A 231 -2.34 2.28 -8.69
CA LEU A 231 -3.08 1.10 -9.14
C LEU A 231 -4.13 1.45 -10.20
N ASP A 232 -4.53 2.71 -10.31
CA ASP A 232 -5.41 3.18 -11.37
C ASP A 232 -4.62 3.25 -12.70
N LYS A 233 -5.04 2.43 -13.67
CA LYS A 233 -4.44 2.39 -15.01
C LYS A 233 -4.50 3.72 -15.79
N ASN A 234 -5.39 4.64 -15.39
CA ASN A 234 -5.45 5.98 -15.98
C ASN A 234 -4.37 6.91 -15.41
N LYS A 235 -3.79 6.58 -14.24
CA LYS A 235 -2.69 7.32 -13.60
C LYS A 235 -1.34 6.69 -13.89
N THR A 236 -1.25 5.35 -13.81
CA THR A 236 -0.07 4.57 -14.20
C THR A 236 -0.51 3.50 -15.17
N SER A 237 -0.17 3.65 -16.44
CA SER A 237 -0.56 2.71 -17.49
C SER A 237 0.05 1.32 -17.26
N SER A 238 -0.50 0.29 -17.92
CA SER A 238 0.06 -1.07 -17.84
C SER A 238 1.52 -1.13 -18.32
N TYR A 239 1.87 -0.33 -19.33
CA TYR A 239 3.25 -0.24 -19.81
C TYR A 239 4.18 0.41 -18.76
N GLN A 240 3.75 1.50 -18.12
CA GLN A 240 4.54 2.16 -17.08
C GLN A 240 4.74 1.24 -15.86
N LEU A 241 3.67 0.55 -15.43
CA LEU A 241 3.75 -0.43 -14.35
C LEU A 241 4.68 -1.59 -14.72
N TYR A 242 4.59 -2.10 -15.96
CA TYR A 242 5.50 -3.12 -16.48
C TYR A 242 6.96 -2.65 -16.43
N GLN A 243 7.27 -1.46 -16.93
CA GLN A 243 8.62 -0.92 -16.93
C GLN A 243 9.15 -0.72 -15.50
N PHE A 244 8.32 -0.22 -14.59
CA PHE A 244 8.69 -0.09 -13.18
C PHE A 244 9.09 -1.45 -12.57
N LEU A 245 8.29 -2.48 -12.77
CA LEU A 245 8.54 -3.82 -12.23
C LEU A 245 9.72 -4.51 -12.93
N LEU A 246 9.82 -4.36 -14.26
CA LEU A 246 10.93 -4.90 -15.05
C LEU A 246 12.29 -4.29 -14.61
N ASN A 247 12.32 -3.04 -14.19
CA ASN A 247 13.52 -2.35 -13.73
C ASN A 247 13.83 -2.56 -12.24
N SER A 248 13.10 -3.46 -11.55
CA SER A 248 13.44 -3.86 -10.19
C SER A 248 14.87 -4.42 -10.11
N GLU A 249 15.55 -4.11 -9.02
CA GLU A 249 16.92 -4.56 -8.78
C GLU A 249 16.99 -6.09 -8.62
N ASP A 250 18.04 -6.71 -9.17
CA ASP A 250 18.27 -8.15 -9.06
C ASP A 250 18.38 -8.63 -7.61
N SER A 251 18.91 -7.78 -6.73
CA SER A 251 19.02 -8.05 -5.29
C SER A 251 17.70 -8.10 -4.55
N MET A 252 16.65 -7.44 -5.09
CA MET A 252 15.36 -7.26 -4.41
C MET A 252 14.21 -8.09 -5.04
N VAL A 253 14.35 -8.47 -6.30
CA VAL A 253 13.23 -9.04 -7.06
C VAL A 253 12.68 -10.34 -6.46
N ILE A 254 13.51 -11.17 -5.86
CA ILE A 254 13.07 -12.41 -5.22
C ILE A 254 12.25 -12.10 -3.95
N GLU A 255 12.65 -11.10 -3.18
CA GLU A 255 11.86 -10.61 -2.05
C GLU A 255 10.50 -10.07 -2.51
N TYR A 256 10.47 -9.33 -3.62
CA TYR A 256 9.22 -8.83 -4.19
C TYR A 256 8.33 -9.99 -4.67
N LEU A 257 8.86 -11.03 -5.31
CA LEU A 257 8.09 -12.23 -5.67
C LEU A 257 7.46 -12.89 -4.44
N LYS A 258 8.22 -13.05 -3.35
CA LYS A 258 7.71 -13.63 -2.08
C LYS A 258 6.55 -12.82 -1.50
N ARG A 259 6.67 -11.49 -1.50
CA ARG A 259 5.71 -10.58 -0.83
C ARG A 259 4.51 -10.22 -1.69
N LEU A 260 4.73 -10.01 -3.00
CA LEU A 260 3.75 -9.37 -3.89
C LEU A 260 3.04 -10.35 -4.83
N THR A 261 3.38 -11.65 -4.80
CA THR A 261 2.73 -12.66 -5.64
C THR A 261 2.19 -13.83 -4.82
N PHE A 262 1.32 -14.63 -5.43
CA PHE A 262 0.80 -15.86 -4.82
C PHE A 262 1.51 -17.12 -5.33
N LEU A 263 2.64 -16.97 -6.01
CA LEU A 263 3.47 -18.10 -6.41
C LEU A 263 3.87 -18.95 -5.20
N SER A 264 3.91 -20.24 -5.39
CA SER A 264 4.35 -21.19 -4.37
C SER A 264 5.84 -21.01 -4.05
N ARG A 265 6.28 -21.59 -2.96
CA ARG A 265 7.69 -21.58 -2.57
C ARG A 265 8.55 -22.25 -3.65
N GLU A 266 8.10 -23.39 -4.15
CA GLU A 266 8.79 -24.18 -5.17
C GLU A 266 8.95 -23.39 -6.48
N GLU A 267 7.91 -22.68 -6.91
CA GLU A 267 7.96 -21.81 -8.09
C GLU A 267 8.94 -20.67 -7.90
N ILE A 268 8.92 -20.00 -6.75
CA ILE A 268 9.85 -18.88 -6.47
C ILE A 268 11.30 -19.39 -6.39
N GLU A 269 11.56 -20.52 -5.73
CA GLU A 269 12.91 -21.11 -5.64
C GLU A 269 13.43 -21.54 -7.03
N ALA A 270 12.56 -22.05 -7.91
CA ALA A 270 12.91 -22.36 -9.30
C ALA A 270 13.25 -21.08 -10.10
N ILE A 271 12.43 -20.02 -9.98
CA ILE A 271 12.69 -18.73 -10.61
C ILE A 271 14.00 -18.12 -10.10
N GLU A 272 14.27 -18.20 -8.80
CA GLU A 272 15.52 -17.71 -8.18
C GLU A 272 16.74 -18.43 -8.74
N ALA A 273 16.70 -19.75 -8.87
CA ALA A 273 17.79 -20.54 -9.43
C ALA A 273 18.07 -20.18 -10.90
N GLU A 274 17.03 -20.03 -11.73
CA GLU A 274 17.17 -19.65 -13.13
C GLU A 274 17.63 -18.19 -13.29
N HIS A 275 17.09 -17.27 -12.46
CA HIS A 275 17.50 -15.88 -12.46
C HIS A 275 18.99 -15.72 -12.09
N ASN A 276 19.45 -16.43 -11.06
CA ASN A 276 20.86 -16.40 -10.63
C ASN A 276 21.83 -16.96 -11.69
N ALA A 277 21.33 -17.90 -12.52
CA ALA A 277 22.13 -18.45 -13.62
C ALA A 277 22.30 -17.49 -14.82
N ALA A 278 21.31 -16.61 -15.06
CA ALA A 278 21.29 -15.69 -16.18
C ALA A 278 20.50 -14.39 -15.86
N PRO A 279 21.03 -13.52 -14.96
CA PRO A 279 20.30 -12.32 -14.50
C PRO A 279 19.94 -11.36 -15.63
N GLU A 280 20.77 -11.31 -16.68
CA GLU A 280 20.56 -10.45 -17.87
C GLU A 280 19.26 -10.77 -18.61
N ARG A 281 18.69 -11.97 -18.44
CA ARG A 281 17.38 -12.34 -19.01
C ARG A 281 16.21 -11.72 -18.28
N ARG A 282 16.43 -11.21 -17.07
CA ARG A 282 15.44 -10.56 -16.19
C ARG A 282 14.18 -11.42 -15.99
N LEU A 283 14.35 -12.74 -15.85
CA LEU A 283 13.24 -13.67 -15.73
C LEU A 283 12.38 -13.38 -14.51
N ALA A 284 13.02 -13.17 -13.36
CA ALA A 284 12.31 -12.88 -12.12
C ALA A 284 11.49 -11.59 -12.20
N GLN A 285 12.04 -10.52 -12.81
CA GLN A 285 11.33 -9.25 -13.02
C GLN A 285 10.16 -9.40 -13.99
N LYS A 286 10.33 -10.16 -15.06
CA LYS A 286 9.24 -10.45 -16.01
C LYS A 286 8.11 -11.21 -15.32
N LYS A 287 8.45 -12.19 -14.49
CA LYS A 287 7.46 -12.96 -13.75
C LYS A 287 6.74 -12.12 -12.69
N LEU A 288 7.47 -11.26 -11.99
CA LEU A 288 6.89 -10.29 -11.06
C LEU A 288 5.90 -9.35 -11.77
N ALA A 289 6.30 -8.83 -12.93
CA ALA A 289 5.44 -7.97 -13.73
C ALA A 289 4.21 -8.70 -14.26
N GLU A 290 4.35 -9.93 -14.73
CA GLU A 290 3.24 -10.76 -15.19
C GLU A 290 2.19 -10.94 -14.10
N GLU A 291 2.59 -11.40 -12.91
CA GLU A 291 1.69 -11.65 -11.78
C GLU A 291 0.94 -10.38 -11.35
N ILE A 292 1.66 -9.26 -11.20
CA ILE A 292 1.07 -8.01 -10.72
C ILE A 292 0.17 -7.36 -11.78
N LEU A 293 0.57 -7.34 -13.06
CA LEU A 293 -0.24 -6.74 -14.10
C LEU A 293 -1.55 -7.50 -14.33
N ARG A 294 -1.48 -8.84 -14.36
CA ARG A 294 -2.69 -9.65 -14.51
C ARG A 294 -3.66 -9.43 -13.34
N ASP A 295 -3.14 -9.36 -12.12
CA ASP A 295 -3.99 -9.14 -10.95
C ASP A 295 -4.63 -7.74 -10.91
N LEU A 296 -3.89 -6.69 -11.26
CA LEU A 296 -4.35 -5.30 -11.14
C LEU A 296 -5.09 -4.80 -12.39
N HIS A 297 -4.56 -5.10 -13.58
CA HIS A 297 -5.04 -4.53 -14.85
C HIS A 297 -5.79 -5.54 -15.72
N GLY A 298 -5.83 -6.80 -15.28
CA GLY A 298 -6.55 -7.90 -15.92
C GLY A 298 -5.72 -8.69 -16.92
N GLU A 299 -6.33 -9.81 -17.40
CA GLU A 299 -5.73 -10.67 -18.40
C GLU A 299 -5.44 -9.89 -19.70
N GLY A 300 -4.30 -10.16 -20.32
CA GLY A 300 -3.87 -9.46 -21.51
C GLY A 300 -3.11 -8.14 -21.27
N ALA A 301 -3.15 -7.59 -20.05
CA ALA A 301 -2.42 -6.35 -19.73
C ALA A 301 -0.90 -6.54 -19.79
N TYR A 302 -0.41 -7.71 -19.35
CA TYR A 302 0.99 -8.07 -19.41
C TYR A 302 1.47 -8.23 -20.85
N GLU A 303 0.76 -9.02 -21.66
CA GLU A 303 1.08 -9.28 -23.06
C GLU A 303 1.10 -7.97 -23.88
N SER A 304 0.12 -7.08 -23.64
CA SER A 304 0.08 -5.77 -24.26
C SER A 304 1.29 -4.91 -23.86
N ALA A 305 1.65 -4.86 -22.58
CA ALA A 305 2.79 -4.08 -22.11
C ALA A 305 4.12 -4.62 -22.64
N VAL A 306 4.29 -5.94 -22.70
CA VAL A 306 5.46 -6.59 -23.30
C VAL A 306 5.58 -6.22 -24.78
N LYS A 307 4.48 -6.36 -25.55
CA LYS A 307 4.46 -6.02 -26.97
C LYS A 307 4.83 -4.56 -27.23
N ILE A 308 4.27 -3.63 -26.46
CA ILE A 308 4.62 -2.20 -26.56
C ILE A 308 6.11 -2.01 -26.29
N SER A 309 6.63 -2.64 -25.23
CA SER A 309 8.05 -2.55 -24.87
C SER A 309 8.94 -3.04 -25.98
N GLU A 310 8.69 -4.23 -26.53
CA GLU A 310 9.47 -4.83 -27.63
C GLU A 310 9.45 -3.96 -28.89
N GLN A 311 8.29 -3.44 -29.27
CA GLN A 311 8.15 -2.59 -30.45
C GLN A 311 8.86 -1.25 -30.31
N LEU A 312 8.80 -0.64 -29.10
CA LEU A 312 9.53 0.60 -28.82
C LEU A 312 11.05 0.39 -28.91
N PHE A 313 11.58 -0.68 -28.32
CA PHE A 313 13.01 -0.99 -28.35
C PHE A 313 13.49 -1.47 -29.72
N ALA A 314 12.65 -2.14 -30.52
CA ALA A 314 12.96 -2.52 -31.91
C ALA A 314 12.86 -1.35 -32.89
N GLY A 315 12.40 -0.18 -32.49
CA GLY A 315 12.18 0.97 -33.38
C GLY A 315 10.93 0.88 -34.25
N ASN A 316 10.05 -0.09 -33.99
CA ASN A 316 8.83 -0.35 -34.75
C ASN A 316 7.60 0.39 -34.23
N ILE A 317 7.77 1.65 -33.79
CA ILE A 317 6.70 2.46 -33.18
C ILE A 317 5.41 2.50 -34.03
N LYS A 318 5.54 2.44 -35.33
CA LYS A 318 4.40 2.47 -36.28
C LYS A 318 3.48 1.25 -36.17
N GLU A 319 3.93 0.16 -35.60
CA GLU A 319 3.16 -1.08 -35.42
C GLU A 319 2.35 -1.09 -34.13
N ILE A 320 2.60 -0.11 -33.24
CA ILE A 320 1.84 0.03 -31.97
C ILE A 320 0.53 0.76 -32.28
N PRO A 321 -0.63 0.23 -31.87
CA PRO A 321 -1.88 0.97 -31.95
C PRO A 321 -1.76 2.34 -31.27
N MET A 322 -2.26 3.39 -31.92
CA MET A 322 -2.14 4.77 -31.39
C MET A 322 -2.64 4.91 -29.97
N GLN A 323 -3.74 4.23 -29.62
CA GLN A 323 -4.31 4.25 -28.28
C GLN A 323 -3.33 3.67 -27.24
N ASP A 324 -2.67 2.56 -27.55
CA ASP A 324 -1.69 1.91 -26.69
C ASP A 324 -0.42 2.75 -26.55
N LEU A 325 0.01 3.38 -27.66
CA LEU A 325 1.16 4.28 -27.68
C LEU A 325 0.92 5.50 -26.78
N LEU A 326 -0.23 6.17 -26.94
CA LEU A 326 -0.60 7.31 -26.13
C LEU A 326 -0.73 6.94 -24.63
N ALA A 327 -1.32 5.79 -24.32
CA ALA A 327 -1.42 5.30 -22.95
C ALA A 327 -0.05 4.96 -22.37
N GLY A 328 0.83 4.33 -23.16
CA GLY A 328 2.18 3.93 -22.73
C GLY A 328 3.12 5.11 -22.53
N LEU A 329 3.01 6.14 -23.36
CA LEU A 329 3.88 7.32 -23.37
C LEU A 329 3.24 8.56 -22.71
N LYS A 330 2.19 8.38 -21.93
CA LYS A 330 1.39 9.46 -21.33
C LYS A 330 2.23 10.53 -20.61
N ASP A 331 3.28 10.12 -19.90
CA ASP A 331 4.13 11.03 -19.12
C ASP A 331 5.40 11.46 -19.86
N VAL A 332 5.58 11.01 -21.11
CA VAL A 332 6.65 11.51 -21.96
C VAL A 332 6.24 12.88 -22.50
N PRO A 333 7.13 13.89 -22.47
CA PRO A 333 6.83 15.19 -23.05
C PRO A 333 6.33 15.05 -24.49
N HIS A 334 5.17 15.65 -24.81
CA HIS A 334 4.63 15.62 -26.16
C HIS A 334 4.61 17.01 -26.76
N PHE A 335 4.73 17.03 -28.07
CA PHE A 335 4.60 18.22 -28.88
C PHE A 335 3.63 17.94 -30.02
N GLU A 336 2.54 18.71 -30.06
CA GLU A 336 1.57 18.61 -31.13
C GLU A 336 2.01 19.46 -32.33
N THR A 337 1.97 18.88 -33.50
CA THR A 337 2.33 19.56 -34.75
C THR A 337 1.40 19.14 -35.89
N ALA A 338 1.09 20.08 -36.77
CA ALA A 338 0.38 19.79 -38.02
C ALA A 338 1.25 19.04 -39.06
N GLY A 339 2.49 18.68 -38.70
CA GLY A 339 3.48 18.10 -39.56
C GLY A 339 4.48 19.15 -40.10
N GLY A 340 5.39 18.70 -40.94
CA GLY A 340 6.44 19.57 -41.51
C GLY A 340 7.81 18.88 -41.51
N PRO A 341 8.87 19.60 -41.94
CA PRO A 341 10.23 19.10 -41.92
C PRO A 341 10.64 18.71 -40.50
N VAL A 342 11.27 17.56 -40.33
CA VAL A 342 11.66 17.00 -39.00
C VAL A 342 12.44 18.02 -38.15
N MET A 343 13.34 18.79 -38.76
CA MET A 343 14.12 19.81 -38.07
C MET A 343 13.26 20.91 -37.50
N ASP A 344 12.16 21.31 -38.16
CA ASP A 344 11.23 22.32 -37.66
C ASP A 344 10.43 21.79 -36.47
N VAL A 345 10.04 20.52 -36.52
CA VAL A 345 9.37 19.84 -35.44
C VAL A 345 10.29 19.72 -34.20
N LEU A 346 11.55 19.32 -34.38
CA LEU A 346 12.52 19.18 -33.29
C LEU A 346 12.85 20.54 -32.61
N VAL A 347 12.97 21.58 -33.40
CA VAL A 347 13.17 22.96 -32.90
C VAL A 347 11.91 23.47 -32.16
N GLY A 348 10.73 23.25 -32.77
CA GLY A 348 9.45 23.63 -32.16
C GLY A 348 9.16 22.93 -30.85
N ALA A 349 9.55 21.65 -30.71
CA ALA A 349 9.46 20.86 -29.50
C ALA A 349 10.54 21.19 -28.45
N GLY A 350 11.48 22.10 -28.76
CA GLY A 350 12.55 22.47 -27.83
C GLY A 350 13.65 21.43 -27.66
N ILE A 351 13.66 20.37 -28.51
CA ILE A 351 14.68 19.30 -28.46
C ILE A 351 16.02 19.79 -29.00
N CYS A 352 15.96 20.67 -30.01
CA CYS A 352 17.13 21.35 -30.59
C CYS A 352 16.98 22.84 -30.51
N SER A 353 18.07 23.56 -30.19
CA SER A 353 18.07 25.02 -30.08
C SER A 353 18.08 25.74 -31.42
N SER A 354 18.44 25.06 -32.53
CA SER A 354 18.49 25.62 -33.87
C SER A 354 18.46 24.52 -34.91
N LYS A 355 18.23 24.91 -36.20
CA LYS A 355 18.29 24.02 -37.39
C LYS A 355 19.71 23.68 -37.83
N ARG A 356 20.75 24.14 -37.14
CA ARG A 356 22.16 23.92 -37.48
C ARG A 356 22.76 22.86 -36.60
#